data_5313fa42deb668abac1006e8b9ab2662
#
_entry.id   5313fa42deb668abac1006e8b9ab2662
#
_cell.length_a   1.000
_cell.length_b   1.000
_cell.length_c   1.000
_cell.angle_alpha   90.00
_cell.angle_beta   90.00
_cell.angle_gamma   90.00
#
_symmetry.space_group_name_H-M   'P 1'
#
loop_
_entity.id
_entity.type
_entity.pdbx_description
1 polymer ?
#
loop_
_entity_poly.entity_id
_entity_poly.type
_entity_poly.pdbx_seq_one_letter_code
_entity_poly.pdbx_strand_id
1 'polypeptide(L)'
;VENHVKNHLKNVAATLRALYEDEDYSLILIGGNSNYALVVADLIKEIVTNISIDVLAELGITDQPHAVAEAVTSYALKSFVVESSKMVEEIITEYEKGGLAVAGLRGVIYASNLYAVHQLIIDEYEPIAGKQCQSCGALGIDEVECPLCHGEMGEIEDLIDLLICKTLRDDGDVFVIGGQSPLREYDGIGASLRFAV
;
A
#
# COMPACT_ATOMS: atom_id res chain seq x y z
N VAL A 1 -1.44 -40.33 -20.76
CA VAL A 1 -1.65 -39.67 -19.45
C VAL A 1 -1.17 -38.21 -19.50
N GLU A 2 0.04 -37.98 -20.03
CA GLU A 2 0.67 -36.63 -20.03
C GLU A 2 -0.13 -35.60 -20.89
N ASN A 3 -0.66 -36.00 -22.04
CA ASN A 3 -1.50 -35.11 -22.85
C ASN A 3 -2.84 -34.73 -22.19
N HIS A 4 -3.44 -35.61 -21.41
CA HIS A 4 -4.69 -35.31 -20.69
C HIS A 4 -4.47 -34.28 -19.59
N VAL A 5 -3.36 -34.44 -18.82
CA VAL A 5 -2.99 -33.48 -17.78
C VAL A 5 -2.72 -32.10 -18.41
N LYS A 6 -1.93 -32.05 -19.47
CA LYS A 6 -1.61 -30.79 -20.17
C LYS A 6 -2.85 -30.07 -20.68
N ASN A 7 -3.80 -30.82 -21.26
CA ASN A 7 -5.07 -30.24 -21.72
C ASN A 7 -5.94 -29.74 -20.55
N HIS A 8 -5.96 -30.47 -19.43
CA HIS A 8 -6.66 -30.02 -18.23
C HIS A 8 -6.09 -28.71 -17.68
N LEU A 9 -4.76 -28.60 -17.57
CA LEU A 9 -4.08 -27.39 -17.11
C LEU A 9 -4.34 -26.18 -18.02
N LYS A 10 -4.40 -26.41 -19.35
CA LYS A 10 -4.79 -25.37 -20.31
C LYS A 10 -6.23 -24.90 -20.11
N ASN A 11 -7.16 -25.83 -19.80
CA ASN A 11 -8.55 -25.47 -19.52
C ASN A 11 -8.65 -24.66 -18.22
N VAL A 12 -7.86 -25.00 -17.18
CA VAL A 12 -7.78 -24.20 -15.94
C VAL A 12 -7.31 -22.78 -16.24
N ALA A 13 -6.23 -22.64 -17.01
CA ALA A 13 -5.71 -21.33 -17.40
C ALA A 13 -6.73 -20.51 -18.22
N ALA A 14 -7.46 -21.16 -19.13
CA ALA A 14 -8.52 -20.49 -19.91
C ALA A 14 -9.71 -20.02 -19.05
N THR A 15 -10.09 -20.83 -18.05
CA THR A 15 -11.15 -20.45 -17.09
C THR A 15 -10.72 -19.26 -16.22
N LEU A 16 -9.48 -19.27 -15.75
CA LEU A 16 -8.91 -18.15 -14.98
C LEU A 16 -8.87 -16.86 -15.81
N ARG A 17 -8.54 -16.96 -17.10
CA ARG A 17 -8.58 -15.80 -17.99
C ARG A 17 -9.97 -15.19 -18.07
N ALA A 18 -11.01 -16.00 -18.22
CA ALA A 18 -12.39 -15.52 -18.27
C ALA A 18 -12.81 -14.82 -16.96
N LEU A 19 -12.38 -15.35 -15.81
CA LEU A 19 -12.61 -14.70 -14.50
C LEU A 19 -11.87 -13.37 -14.36
N TYR A 20 -10.64 -13.31 -14.88
CA TYR A 20 -9.82 -12.09 -14.84
C TYR A 20 -10.38 -10.97 -15.73
N GLU A 21 -11.03 -11.30 -16.85
CA GLU A 21 -11.66 -10.33 -17.75
C GLU A 21 -12.90 -9.66 -17.12
N ASP A 22 -13.50 -10.27 -16.09
CA ASP A 22 -14.70 -9.76 -15.41
C ASP A 22 -14.39 -8.89 -14.18
N GLU A 23 -13.20 -9.05 -13.55
CA GLU A 23 -12.82 -8.33 -12.33
C GLU A 23 -11.32 -7.98 -12.33
N ASP A 24 -10.96 -6.83 -11.77
CA ASP A 24 -9.57 -6.37 -11.62
C ASP A 24 -8.89 -7.07 -10.44
N TYR A 25 -8.15 -8.13 -10.72
CA TYR A 25 -7.30 -8.82 -9.74
C TYR A 25 -5.86 -8.32 -9.82
N SER A 26 -5.23 -8.06 -8.67
CA SER A 26 -3.82 -7.70 -8.56
C SER A 26 -2.89 -8.89 -8.33
N LEU A 27 -3.43 -10.00 -7.82
CA LEU A 27 -2.68 -11.19 -7.42
C LEU A 27 -3.45 -12.47 -7.71
N ILE A 28 -2.75 -13.48 -8.25
CA ILE A 28 -3.25 -14.86 -8.35
C ILE A 28 -2.36 -15.75 -7.52
N LEU A 29 -2.94 -16.45 -6.55
CA LEU A 29 -2.28 -17.45 -5.75
C LEU A 29 -2.69 -18.86 -6.19
N ILE A 30 -1.71 -19.73 -6.45
CA ILE A 30 -1.96 -21.08 -6.95
C ILE A 30 -1.52 -22.08 -5.88
N GLY A 31 -2.47 -22.81 -5.30
CA GLY A 31 -2.21 -23.91 -4.37
C GLY A 31 -2.31 -25.28 -5.05
N GLY A 32 -1.75 -26.31 -4.42
CA GLY A 32 -1.84 -27.68 -4.87
C GLY A 32 -0.48 -28.38 -5.05
N ASN A 33 -0.42 -29.44 -5.85
CA ASN A 33 0.83 -30.12 -6.12
C ASN A 33 1.80 -29.15 -6.82
N SER A 34 2.96 -28.91 -6.17
CA SER A 34 3.92 -27.88 -6.59
C SER A 34 4.34 -27.98 -8.06
N ASN A 35 4.52 -29.19 -8.60
CA ASN A 35 4.93 -29.37 -10.00
C ASN A 35 3.83 -28.91 -10.96
N TYR A 36 2.57 -29.21 -10.67
CA TYR A 36 1.45 -28.80 -11.50
C TYR A 36 1.11 -27.33 -11.30
N ALA A 37 1.21 -26.82 -10.08
CA ALA A 37 1.00 -25.42 -9.76
C ALA A 37 1.98 -24.50 -10.53
N LEU A 38 3.26 -24.87 -10.60
CA LEU A 38 4.25 -24.14 -11.39
C LEU A 38 3.92 -24.14 -12.89
N VAL A 39 3.50 -25.30 -13.45
CA VAL A 39 3.10 -25.37 -14.86
C VAL A 39 1.87 -24.50 -15.13
N VAL A 40 0.90 -24.45 -14.21
CA VAL A 40 -0.27 -23.57 -14.34
C VAL A 40 0.15 -22.12 -14.24
N ALA A 41 1.03 -21.75 -13.30
CA ALA A 41 1.57 -20.40 -13.17
C ALA A 41 2.22 -19.92 -14.48
N ASP A 42 3.05 -20.75 -15.11
CA ASP A 42 3.71 -20.42 -16.38
C ASP A 42 2.68 -20.23 -17.52
N LEU A 43 1.67 -21.11 -17.59
CA LEU A 43 0.60 -20.98 -18.59
C LEU A 43 -0.24 -19.71 -18.39
N ILE A 44 -0.48 -19.30 -17.14
CA ILE A 44 -1.24 -18.08 -16.84
C ILE A 44 -0.41 -16.84 -17.18
N LYS A 45 0.89 -16.82 -16.88
CA LYS A 45 1.81 -15.72 -17.26
C LYS A 45 1.84 -15.44 -18.76
N GLU A 46 1.63 -16.46 -19.58
CA GLU A 46 1.53 -16.28 -21.05
C GLU A 46 0.21 -15.61 -21.49
N ILE A 47 -0.83 -15.66 -20.64
CA ILE A 47 -2.20 -15.24 -21.00
C ILE A 47 -2.58 -13.93 -20.33
N VAL A 48 -2.10 -13.71 -19.12
CA VAL A 48 -2.44 -12.54 -18.28
C VAL A 48 -1.18 -11.72 -18.05
N THR A 49 -1.26 -10.44 -18.38
CA THR A 49 -0.19 -9.46 -18.16
C THR A 49 -0.60 -8.51 -17.01
N ASN A 50 0.38 -7.97 -16.31
CA ASN A 50 0.19 -6.98 -15.21
C ASN A 50 -0.47 -7.54 -13.94
N ILE A 51 -0.32 -8.83 -13.66
CA ILE A 51 -0.76 -9.44 -12.41
C ILE A 51 0.38 -10.24 -11.78
N SER A 52 0.49 -10.18 -10.47
CA SER A 52 1.42 -11.04 -9.73
C SER A 52 0.87 -12.46 -9.62
N ILE A 53 1.72 -13.46 -9.85
CA ILE A 53 1.34 -14.87 -9.76
C ILE A 53 2.33 -15.59 -8.87
N ASP A 54 1.85 -16.15 -7.77
CA ASP A 54 2.65 -16.91 -6.81
C ASP A 54 2.06 -18.28 -6.51
N VAL A 55 2.94 -19.20 -6.08
CA VAL A 55 2.56 -20.58 -5.75
C VAL A 55 2.68 -20.80 -4.26
N LEU A 56 1.56 -21.18 -3.62
CA LEU A 56 1.48 -21.59 -2.23
C LEU A 56 1.71 -23.11 -2.13
N ALA A 57 2.96 -23.50 -1.93
CA ALA A 57 3.38 -24.91 -1.90
C ALA A 57 2.81 -25.71 -0.69
N GLU A 58 2.43 -25.00 0.38
CA GLU A 58 1.82 -25.57 1.58
C GLU A 58 0.36 -25.98 1.41
N LEU A 59 -0.33 -25.48 0.38
CA LEU A 59 -1.74 -25.81 0.14
C LEU A 59 -1.90 -27.07 -0.71
N GLY A 60 -2.72 -28.00 -0.21
CA GLY A 60 -3.16 -29.20 -0.92
C GLY A 60 -4.54 -29.05 -1.56
N ILE A 61 -4.85 -29.88 -2.56
CA ILE A 61 -6.16 -29.89 -3.24
C ILE A 61 -7.31 -30.38 -2.35
N THR A 62 -7.01 -30.96 -1.21
CA THR A 62 -7.98 -31.50 -0.23
C THR A 62 -8.13 -30.62 1.00
N ASP A 63 -7.43 -29.47 1.06
CA ASP A 63 -7.48 -28.60 2.21
C ASP A 63 -8.87 -27.95 2.35
N GLN A 64 -9.25 -27.76 3.59
CA GLN A 64 -10.53 -27.16 3.90
C GLN A 64 -10.52 -25.66 3.58
N PRO A 65 -11.67 -25.05 3.23
CA PRO A 65 -11.72 -23.62 2.86
C PRO A 65 -11.11 -22.69 3.90
N HIS A 66 -11.23 -22.99 5.21
CA HIS A 66 -10.63 -22.17 6.26
C HIS A 66 -9.10 -22.21 6.23
N ALA A 67 -8.48 -23.38 5.95
CA ALA A 67 -7.03 -23.50 5.84
C ALA A 67 -6.50 -22.72 4.63
N VAL A 68 -7.25 -22.73 3.51
CA VAL A 68 -6.92 -21.92 2.34
C VAL A 68 -7.00 -20.42 2.67
N ALA A 69 -8.07 -19.98 3.35
CA ALA A 69 -8.23 -18.59 3.76
C ALA A 69 -7.10 -18.13 4.71
N GLU A 70 -6.71 -18.97 5.66
CA GLU A 70 -5.60 -18.69 6.59
C GLU A 70 -4.26 -18.58 5.86
N ALA A 71 -3.96 -19.48 4.93
CA ALA A 71 -2.74 -19.44 4.13
C ALA A 71 -2.69 -18.19 3.23
N VAL A 72 -3.80 -17.83 2.57
CA VAL A 72 -3.90 -16.61 1.75
C VAL A 72 -3.71 -15.37 2.60
N THR A 73 -4.35 -15.29 3.77
CA THR A 73 -4.20 -14.16 4.70
C THR A 73 -2.75 -14.03 5.17
N SER A 74 -2.13 -15.15 5.56
CA SER A 74 -0.72 -15.17 5.98
C SER A 74 0.23 -14.72 4.86
N TYR A 75 -0.03 -15.15 3.62
CA TYR A 75 0.73 -14.71 2.46
C TYR A 75 0.56 -13.21 2.22
N ALA A 76 -0.68 -12.71 2.20
CA ALA A 76 -0.98 -11.29 1.98
C ALA A 76 -0.30 -10.39 3.01
N LEU A 77 -0.33 -10.78 4.30
CA LEU A 77 0.35 -10.04 5.35
C LEU A 77 1.88 -10.01 5.15
N LYS A 78 2.49 -11.15 4.79
CA LYS A 78 3.94 -11.20 4.52
C LYS A 78 4.32 -10.34 3.32
N SER A 79 3.54 -10.40 2.24
CA SER A 79 3.76 -9.58 1.04
C SER A 79 3.62 -8.10 1.35
N PHE A 80 2.59 -7.72 2.12
CA PHE A 80 2.39 -6.34 2.57
C PHE A 80 3.59 -5.81 3.38
N VAL A 81 4.13 -6.61 4.31
CA VAL A 81 5.32 -6.22 5.09
C VAL A 81 6.54 -6.01 4.19
N VAL A 82 6.75 -6.85 3.20
CA VAL A 82 7.88 -6.72 2.25
C VAL A 82 7.71 -5.48 1.37
N GLU A 83 6.51 -5.26 0.84
CA GLU A 83 6.22 -4.11 -0.02
C GLU A 83 6.30 -2.79 0.75
N SER A 84 5.70 -2.73 1.94
CA SER A 84 5.75 -1.52 2.78
C SER A 84 7.17 -1.18 3.23
N SER A 85 8.00 -2.18 3.52
CA SER A 85 9.43 -1.95 3.83
C SER A 85 10.18 -1.32 2.66
N LYS A 86 9.94 -1.78 1.43
CA LYS A 86 10.54 -1.17 0.23
C LYS A 86 10.08 0.27 0.02
N MET A 87 8.78 0.52 0.18
CA MET A 87 8.22 1.87 0.06
C MET A 87 8.84 2.83 1.09
N VAL A 88 9.04 2.38 2.32
CA VAL A 88 9.73 3.16 3.36
C VAL A 88 11.18 3.47 2.96
N GLU A 89 11.93 2.46 2.51
CA GLU A 89 13.31 2.64 2.05
C GLU A 89 13.41 3.62 0.87
N GLU A 90 12.48 3.53 -0.08
CA GLU A 90 12.40 4.45 -1.23
C GLU A 90 12.13 5.89 -0.78
N ILE A 91 11.15 6.11 0.12
CA ILE A 91 10.83 7.44 0.64
C ILE A 91 12.03 8.05 1.38
N ILE A 92 12.68 7.29 2.28
CA ILE A 92 13.84 7.78 3.03
C ILE A 92 15.00 8.11 2.08
N THR A 93 15.25 7.20 1.13
CA THR A 93 16.32 7.40 0.14
C THR A 93 16.10 8.64 -0.72
N GLU A 94 14.88 8.87 -1.18
CA GLU A 94 14.52 10.06 -1.96
C GLU A 94 14.54 11.33 -1.10
N TYR A 95 14.08 11.27 0.13
CA TYR A 95 14.16 12.38 1.09
C TYR A 95 15.62 12.81 1.34
N GLU A 96 16.51 11.85 1.63
CA GLU A 96 17.93 12.11 1.88
C GLU A 96 18.67 12.71 0.66
N LYS A 97 18.23 12.37 -0.55
CA LYS A 97 18.75 12.94 -1.79
C LYS A 97 18.17 14.30 -2.15
N GLY A 98 17.17 14.79 -1.41
CA GLY A 98 16.38 15.98 -1.76
C GLY A 98 15.52 15.77 -3.00
N GLY A 99 15.04 14.53 -3.22
CA GLY A 99 14.15 14.15 -4.31
C GLY A 99 12.67 14.40 -3.98
N LEU A 100 11.79 13.64 -4.65
CA LEU A 100 10.32 13.78 -4.49
C LEU A 100 9.80 13.00 -3.29
N ALA A 101 10.33 13.31 -2.11
CA ALA A 101 9.85 12.75 -0.84
C ALA A 101 10.04 13.73 0.32
N VAL A 102 9.24 13.54 1.36
CA VAL A 102 9.39 14.20 2.66
C VAL A 102 9.30 13.17 3.78
N ALA A 103 10.03 13.41 4.86
CA ALA A 103 9.97 12.61 6.08
C ALA A 103 9.82 13.52 7.30
N GLY A 104 9.11 13.03 8.31
CA GLY A 104 8.77 13.78 9.52
C GLY A 104 7.48 14.58 9.40
N LEU A 105 6.82 14.76 10.55
CA LEU A 105 5.47 15.31 10.63
C LEU A 105 5.36 16.70 9.99
N ARG A 106 6.29 17.62 10.27
CA ARG A 106 6.25 18.98 9.70
C ARG A 106 6.39 19.00 8.18
N GLY A 107 7.28 18.16 7.61
CA GLY A 107 7.48 18.05 6.17
C GLY A 107 6.23 17.51 5.47
N VAL A 108 5.62 16.49 6.05
CA VAL A 108 4.40 15.88 5.51
C VAL A 108 3.21 16.85 5.58
N ILE A 109 3.04 17.59 6.69
CA ILE A 109 2.01 18.64 6.82
C ILE A 109 2.19 19.71 5.73
N TYR A 110 3.42 20.17 5.55
CA TYR A 110 3.71 21.18 4.53
C TYR A 110 3.37 20.70 3.13
N ALA A 111 3.82 19.51 2.77
CA ALA A 111 3.51 18.89 1.47
C ALA A 111 2.00 18.64 1.28
N SER A 112 1.30 18.17 2.33
CA SER A 112 -0.14 17.96 2.31
C SER A 112 -0.90 19.29 2.10
N ASN A 113 -0.48 20.36 2.74
CA ASN A 113 -1.09 21.68 2.55
C ASN A 113 -0.93 22.22 1.12
N LEU A 114 0.08 21.77 0.39
CA LEU A 114 0.33 22.11 -1.01
C LEU A 114 -0.26 21.09 -2.00
N TYR A 115 -1.02 20.08 -1.53
CA TYR A 115 -1.60 19.01 -2.36
C TYR A 115 -0.53 18.17 -3.09
N ALA A 116 0.70 18.14 -2.55
CA ALA A 116 1.84 17.49 -3.19
C ALA A 116 1.98 16.01 -2.83
N VAL A 117 1.30 15.53 -1.79
CA VAL A 117 1.38 14.14 -1.35
C VAL A 117 0.80 13.19 -2.40
N HIS A 118 1.61 12.21 -2.80
CA HIS A 118 1.19 11.11 -3.67
C HIS A 118 0.85 9.87 -2.85
N GLN A 119 1.80 9.43 -2.01
CA GLN A 119 1.59 8.32 -1.09
C GLN A 119 2.03 8.74 0.30
N LEU A 120 1.17 8.53 1.27
CA LEU A 120 1.43 8.77 2.69
C LEU A 120 1.69 7.43 3.38
N ILE A 121 2.83 7.28 4.05
CA ILE A 121 3.14 6.12 4.86
C ILE A 121 3.25 6.56 6.31
N ILE A 122 2.54 5.85 7.18
CA ILE A 122 2.49 6.11 8.61
C ILE A 122 2.82 4.81 9.35
N ASP A 123 3.82 4.84 10.23
CA ASP A 123 4.03 3.76 11.20
C ASP A 123 2.90 3.79 12.24
N GLU A 124 2.72 2.73 13.01
CA GLU A 124 1.73 2.69 14.08
C GLU A 124 1.81 3.96 14.94
N TYR A 125 0.72 4.69 15.07
CA TYR A 125 0.68 6.01 15.68
C TYR A 125 -0.36 6.09 16.79
N GLU A 126 -0.12 7.03 17.72
CA GLU A 126 -1.12 7.53 18.65
C GLU A 126 -1.66 8.89 18.16
N PRO A 127 -2.90 9.27 18.51
CA PRO A 127 -3.46 10.58 18.17
C PRO A 127 -2.53 11.72 18.58
N ILE A 128 -2.26 12.62 17.65
CA ILE A 128 -1.42 13.80 17.90
C ILE A 128 -2.29 15.05 17.76
N ALA A 129 -2.39 15.84 18.82
CA ALA A 129 -3.06 17.11 18.77
C ALA A 129 -2.36 18.08 17.80
N GLY A 130 -3.14 18.89 17.12
CA GLY A 130 -2.65 19.85 16.15
C GLY A 130 -3.63 20.99 15.93
N LYS A 131 -3.52 21.63 14.77
CA LYS A 131 -4.38 22.74 14.39
C LYS A 131 -4.84 22.66 12.95
N GLN A 132 -6.01 23.18 12.69
CA GLN A 132 -6.55 23.32 11.33
C GLN A 132 -7.04 24.76 11.12
N CYS A 133 -6.70 25.32 9.95
CA CYS A 133 -7.19 26.63 9.56
C CYS A 133 -8.70 26.59 9.30
N GLN A 134 -9.44 27.47 9.95
CA GLN A 134 -10.90 27.57 9.82
C GLN A 134 -11.33 28.11 8.46
N SER A 135 -10.44 28.80 7.75
CA SER A 135 -10.75 29.43 6.46
C SER A 135 -10.38 28.55 5.27
N CYS A 136 -9.20 27.92 5.24
CA CYS A 136 -8.71 27.17 4.09
C CYS A 136 -8.46 25.68 4.36
N GLY A 137 -8.59 25.21 5.62
CA GLY A 137 -8.40 23.82 5.99
C GLY A 137 -6.94 23.36 6.06
N ALA A 138 -5.97 24.27 5.95
CA ALA A 138 -4.55 23.93 6.11
C ALA A 138 -4.28 23.38 7.51
N LEU A 139 -3.42 22.37 7.59
CA LEU A 139 -3.03 21.73 8.85
C LEU A 139 -1.76 22.35 9.41
N GLY A 140 -1.61 22.30 10.72
CA GLY A 140 -0.46 22.78 11.45
C GLY A 140 -0.28 22.05 12.77
N ILE A 141 0.84 22.27 13.44
CA ILE A 141 1.13 21.67 14.76
C ILE A 141 0.83 22.71 15.85
N ASP A 142 1.51 23.84 15.81
CA ASP A 142 1.54 24.86 16.86
C ASP A 142 1.36 26.29 16.30
N GLU A 143 1.11 26.44 15.01
CA GLU A 143 0.96 27.71 14.34
C GLU A 143 -0.23 28.51 14.92
N VAL A 144 0.01 29.79 15.20
CA VAL A 144 -1.02 30.72 15.71
C VAL A 144 -1.87 31.27 14.57
N GLU A 145 -1.24 31.45 13.42
CA GLU A 145 -1.83 32.00 12.19
C GLU A 145 -1.54 31.05 11.03
N CYS A 146 -2.50 30.87 10.15
CA CYS A 146 -2.35 29.98 9.00
C CYS A 146 -1.21 30.44 8.07
N PRO A 147 -0.22 29.60 7.74
CA PRO A 147 0.88 29.99 6.88
C PRO A 147 0.48 30.21 5.42
N LEU A 148 -0.72 29.76 5.00
CA LEU A 148 -1.21 29.91 3.62
C LEU A 148 -2.13 31.11 3.43
N CYS A 149 -3.07 31.36 4.32
CA CYS A 149 -4.11 32.36 4.13
C CYS A 149 -4.21 33.39 5.27
N HIS A 150 -3.34 33.30 6.25
CA HIS A 150 -3.33 34.15 7.46
C HIS A 150 -4.63 34.10 8.28
N GLY A 151 -5.47 33.07 8.09
CA GLY A 151 -6.67 32.84 8.86
C GLY A 151 -6.39 32.25 10.25
N GLU A 152 -7.42 32.24 11.09
CA GLU A 152 -7.35 31.68 12.43
C GLU A 152 -7.17 30.16 12.41
N MET A 153 -6.28 29.63 13.28
CA MET A 153 -6.03 28.21 13.45
C MET A 153 -6.83 27.69 14.66
N GLY A 154 -7.74 26.74 14.43
CA GLY A 154 -8.49 26.02 15.45
C GLY A 154 -7.77 24.77 15.91
N GLU A 155 -7.93 24.38 17.18
CA GLU A 155 -7.35 23.16 17.75
C GLU A 155 -8.09 21.90 17.24
N ILE A 156 -7.36 20.83 17.04
CA ILE A 156 -7.86 19.51 16.64
C ILE A 156 -7.20 18.42 17.49
N GLU A 157 -7.94 17.36 17.77
CA GLU A 157 -7.50 16.27 18.65
C GLU A 157 -6.58 15.27 17.93
N ASP A 158 -6.82 15.03 16.66
CA ASP A 158 -6.03 14.08 15.86
C ASP A 158 -5.66 14.67 14.49
N LEU A 159 -4.41 15.12 14.40
CA LEU A 159 -3.81 15.67 13.20
C LEU A 159 -3.54 14.59 12.16
N ILE A 160 -3.20 13.37 12.61
CA ILE A 160 -2.88 12.26 11.70
C ILE A 160 -4.13 11.80 10.96
N ASP A 161 -5.27 11.68 11.64
CA ASP A 161 -6.53 11.33 11.00
C ASP A 161 -6.92 12.35 9.91
N LEU A 162 -6.72 13.64 10.19
CA LEU A 162 -6.97 14.68 9.18
C LEU A 162 -5.98 14.66 8.02
N LEU A 163 -4.71 14.30 8.25
CA LEU A 163 -3.73 14.08 7.18
C LEU A 163 -4.13 12.91 6.28
N ILE A 164 -4.57 11.80 6.88
CA ILE A 164 -5.12 10.64 6.17
C ILE A 164 -6.32 11.06 5.31
N CYS A 165 -7.31 11.68 5.93
CA CYS A 165 -8.53 12.13 5.25
C CYS A 165 -8.22 13.11 4.11
N LYS A 166 -7.28 14.02 4.32
CA LYS A 166 -6.86 14.99 3.30
C LYS A 166 -6.14 14.31 2.14
N THR A 167 -5.20 13.41 2.42
CA THR A 167 -4.46 12.67 1.39
C THR A 167 -5.42 11.86 0.50
N LEU A 168 -6.36 11.12 1.09
CA LEU A 168 -7.36 10.35 0.35
C LEU A 168 -8.29 11.23 -0.49
N ARG A 169 -8.69 12.41 0.03
CA ARG A 169 -9.51 13.37 -0.70
C ARG A 169 -8.79 13.97 -1.91
N ASP A 170 -7.47 14.10 -1.80
CA ASP A 170 -6.62 14.67 -2.83
C ASP A 170 -6.09 13.58 -3.80
N ASP A 171 -6.77 12.42 -3.89
CA ASP A 171 -6.43 11.25 -4.73
C ASP A 171 -5.01 10.70 -4.47
N GLY A 172 -4.56 10.71 -3.22
CA GLY A 172 -3.35 10.06 -2.76
C GLY A 172 -3.65 8.73 -2.09
N ASP A 173 -2.63 7.87 -2.01
CA ASP A 173 -2.70 6.60 -1.31
C ASP A 173 -2.23 6.74 0.13
N VAL A 174 -2.79 5.92 1.04
CA VAL A 174 -2.38 5.90 2.43
C VAL A 174 -2.06 4.46 2.86
N PHE A 175 -0.89 4.27 3.46
CA PHE A 175 -0.43 3.00 4.01
C PHE A 175 -0.12 3.18 5.49
N VAL A 176 -0.86 2.46 6.33
CA VAL A 176 -0.55 2.35 7.76
C VAL A 176 0.18 1.03 7.96
N ILE A 177 1.45 1.12 8.37
CA ILE A 177 2.31 -0.03 8.59
C ILE A 177 2.45 -0.30 10.08
N GLY A 178 2.40 -1.57 10.47
CA GLY A 178 2.64 -1.97 11.86
C GLY A 178 4.09 -2.38 12.07
N GLY A 179 4.63 -2.05 13.21
CA GLY A 179 5.95 -2.52 13.60
C GLY A 179 7.00 -1.43 13.76
N GLN A 180 8.25 -1.83 13.76
CA GLN A 180 9.38 -0.90 13.87
C GLN A 180 9.96 -0.64 12.48
N SER A 181 9.54 0.45 11.85
CA SER A 181 10.12 0.89 10.59
C SER A 181 11.19 1.98 10.79
N PRO A 182 12.10 2.18 9.82
CA PRO A 182 13.04 3.29 9.84
C PRO A 182 12.38 4.67 9.90
N LEU A 183 11.09 4.81 9.54
CA LEU A 183 10.34 6.06 9.67
C LEU A 183 10.23 6.56 11.11
N ARG A 184 10.47 5.74 12.12
CA ARG A 184 10.48 6.17 13.53
C ARG A 184 11.54 7.22 13.84
N GLU A 185 12.63 7.26 13.07
CA GLU A 185 13.63 8.34 13.15
C GLU A 185 13.08 9.68 12.62
N TYR A 186 11.93 9.64 11.91
CA TYR A 186 11.23 10.75 11.28
C TYR A 186 9.77 10.84 11.76
N ASP A 187 9.55 10.85 13.07
CA ASP A 187 8.22 10.94 13.70
C ASP A 187 7.24 9.83 13.27
N GLY A 188 7.72 8.72 12.70
CA GLY A 188 6.90 7.61 12.21
C GLY A 188 6.10 7.92 10.93
N ILE A 189 6.43 8.99 10.19
CA ILE A 189 5.64 9.42 9.03
C ILE A 189 6.53 9.90 7.88
N GLY A 190 6.15 9.54 6.66
CA GLY A 190 6.80 9.99 5.43
C GLY A 190 5.84 9.98 4.26
N ALA A 191 6.19 10.68 3.20
CA ALA A 191 5.38 10.73 1.99
C ALA A 191 6.24 10.83 0.73
N SER A 192 5.83 10.13 -0.33
CA SER A 192 6.27 10.45 -1.70
C SER A 192 5.45 11.60 -2.26
N LEU A 193 6.04 12.38 -3.15
CA LEU A 193 5.46 13.61 -3.66
C LEU A 193 5.16 13.52 -5.16
N ARG A 194 4.12 14.22 -5.59
CA ARG A 194 3.77 14.40 -7.02
C ARG A 194 4.69 15.41 -7.71
N PHE A 195 5.17 16.40 -6.94
CA PHE A 195 6.08 17.46 -7.38
C PHE A 195 6.88 18.00 -6.20
N ALA A 196 7.98 18.66 -6.47
CA ALA A 196 8.84 19.24 -5.43
C ALA A 196 8.15 20.41 -4.70
N VAL A 197 8.37 20.50 -3.38
CA VAL A 197 7.79 21.51 -2.48
C VAL A 197 8.87 22.27 -1.72
#